data_c2b328ac9f914c3ec2d9239d9f117eb0
#
_entry.id   c2b328ac9f914c3ec2d9239d9f117eb0
#
_cell.length_a   1.000
_cell.length_b   1.000
_cell.length_c   1.000
_cell.angle_alpha   90.00
_cell.angle_beta   90.00
_cell.angle_gamma   90.00
#
_symmetry.space_group_name_H-M   'P 1'
#
loop_
_entity.id
_entity.type
_entity.pdbx_description
1 polymer ?
#
loop_
_entity_poly.entity_id
_entity_poly.type
_entity_poly.pdbx_seq_one_letter_code
_entity_poly.pdbx_strand_id
1 'polypeptide(L)'
;MLKIVVPGAEQFDDAAQVFVYSKNQTLQLEHSLVSLSKWESKWRKPFLSKEAKTMAEQIDYVRCMTLTQNIDPNVYTALTPELLAKVNAYIEDPMTATTFARQKRRPPSREVVTSEIIYYWMIFYQIPFECQKWHLNRLLTLINVCDSKSQSPRKMPASEALAQRRALNAARRKRLNTRG
;
A
#
# COMPACT_ATOMS: atom_id res chain seq x y z
N MET A 1 2.91 11.15 -2.22
CA MET A 1 3.99 11.61 -1.33
C MET A 1 3.39 12.39 -0.18
N LEU A 2 3.63 11.98 1.06
CA LEU A 2 3.19 12.62 2.29
C LEU A 2 4.27 13.58 2.80
N LYS A 3 3.88 14.76 3.27
CA LYS A 3 4.76 15.69 3.99
C LYS A 3 4.31 15.81 5.42
N ILE A 4 5.21 15.57 6.37
CA ILE A 4 4.98 15.77 7.79
C ILE A 4 6.05 16.72 8.35
N VAL A 5 5.66 17.53 9.32
CA VAL A 5 6.59 18.37 10.06
C VAL A 5 6.76 17.74 11.43
N VAL A 6 7.97 17.33 11.72
CA VAL A 6 8.34 16.83 13.06
C VAL A 6 8.83 18.02 13.86
N PRO A 7 8.21 18.33 15.01
CA PRO A 7 8.66 19.42 15.85
C PRO A 7 10.08 19.18 16.35
N GLY A 8 10.83 20.24 16.46
CA GLY A 8 12.12 20.18 17.11
C GLY A 8 11.96 19.78 18.58
N ALA A 9 12.83 18.92 19.04
CA ALA A 9 12.87 18.51 20.44
C ALA A 9 14.08 19.14 21.15
N GLU A 10 13.87 19.47 22.40
CA GLU A 10 14.96 19.80 23.30
C GLU A 10 15.53 18.49 23.84
N GLN A 11 16.79 18.23 23.59
CA GLN A 11 17.50 17.05 24.11
C GLN A 11 18.67 17.51 24.97
N PHE A 12 18.83 16.88 26.11
CA PHE A 12 20.01 17.09 26.96
C PHE A 12 21.13 16.17 26.47
N ASP A 13 22.24 16.74 26.07
CA ASP A 13 23.46 16.00 25.73
C ASP A 13 24.26 15.75 27.02
N ASP A 14 24.22 14.53 27.52
CA ASP A 14 24.92 14.14 28.73
C ASP A 14 26.45 14.24 28.62
N ALA A 15 26.98 14.07 27.41
CA ALA A 15 28.43 14.15 27.19
C ALA A 15 28.94 15.60 27.17
N ALA A 16 28.16 16.50 26.61
CA ALA A 16 28.48 17.93 26.53
C ALA A 16 27.86 18.76 27.66
N GLN A 17 26.96 18.16 28.47
CA GLN A 17 26.23 18.83 29.57
C GLN A 17 25.49 20.09 29.12
N VAL A 18 24.93 20.06 27.92
CA VAL A 18 24.16 21.17 27.30
C VAL A 18 22.84 20.71 26.72
N PHE A 19 21.85 21.60 26.72
CA PHE A 19 20.63 21.37 25.99
C PHE A 19 20.85 21.66 24.50
N VAL A 20 20.59 20.67 23.65
CA VAL A 20 20.62 20.79 22.20
C VAL A 20 19.19 20.95 21.70
N TYR A 21 18.93 22.06 21.01
CA TYR A 21 17.63 22.36 20.39
C TYR A 21 17.67 21.92 18.94
N SER A 22 16.90 20.92 18.59
CA SER A 22 16.70 20.58 17.19
C SER A 22 15.62 21.47 16.57
N LYS A 23 15.83 21.87 15.32
CA LYS A 23 14.83 22.67 14.57
C LYS A 23 13.72 21.74 14.05
N ASN A 24 12.53 22.31 13.81
CA ASN A 24 11.48 21.61 13.09
C ASN A 24 12.01 21.05 11.77
N GLN A 25 11.79 19.76 11.51
CA GLN A 25 12.23 19.12 10.26
C GLN A 25 11.02 18.65 9.47
N THR A 26 11.04 18.93 8.16
CA THR A 26 10.00 18.45 7.25
C THR A 26 10.46 17.16 6.58
N LEU A 27 9.75 16.08 6.85
CA LEU A 27 9.96 14.79 6.21
C LEU A 27 9.04 14.64 5.01
N GLN A 28 9.62 14.25 3.88
CA GLN A 28 8.90 13.80 2.70
C GLN A 28 8.94 12.28 2.68
N LEU A 29 7.78 11.66 2.73
CA LEU A 29 7.62 10.21 2.85
C LEU A 29 6.92 9.64 1.62
N GLU A 30 7.39 8.48 1.16
CA GLU A 30 6.71 7.72 0.12
C GLU A 30 6.59 6.25 0.49
N HIS A 31 5.36 5.76 0.55
CA HIS A 31 5.05 4.35 0.73
C HIS A 31 5.23 3.63 -0.61
N SER A 32 6.43 3.17 -0.91
CA SER A 32 6.79 2.59 -2.20
C SER A 32 7.33 1.17 -2.06
N LEU A 33 7.43 0.45 -3.18
CA LEU A 33 8.06 -0.87 -3.19
C LEU A 33 9.53 -0.80 -2.74
N VAL A 34 10.22 0.30 -3.02
CA VAL A 34 11.61 0.52 -2.56
C VAL A 34 11.67 0.62 -1.04
N SER A 35 10.76 1.38 -0.41
CA SER A 35 10.71 1.50 1.06
C SER A 35 10.35 0.17 1.72
N LEU A 36 9.42 -0.59 1.11
CA LEU A 36 9.05 -1.92 1.55
C LEU A 36 10.26 -2.87 1.53
N SER A 37 10.95 -2.96 0.40
CA SER A 37 12.11 -3.83 0.23
C SER A 37 13.24 -3.51 1.20
N LYS A 38 13.52 -2.23 1.46
CA LYS A 38 14.52 -1.82 2.46
C LYS A 38 14.18 -2.33 3.85
N TRP A 39 12.92 -2.21 4.25
CA TRP A 39 12.47 -2.64 5.57
C TRP A 39 12.50 -4.17 5.70
N GLU A 40 11.98 -4.92 4.71
CA GLU A 40 11.97 -6.39 4.70
C GLU A 40 13.39 -6.96 4.72
N SER A 41 14.30 -6.38 3.95
CA SER A 41 15.72 -6.74 3.94
C SER A 41 16.37 -6.61 5.31
N LYS A 42 16.01 -5.56 6.08
CA LYS A 42 16.56 -5.31 7.41
C LYS A 42 15.97 -6.21 8.46
N TRP A 43 14.63 -6.31 8.51
CA TRP A 43 13.92 -7.02 9.56
C TRP A 43 13.72 -8.51 9.25
N ARG A 44 13.92 -8.92 7.99
CA ARG A 44 13.70 -10.29 7.49
C ARG A 44 12.32 -10.83 7.82
N LYS A 45 11.33 -9.95 7.75
CA LYS A 45 9.91 -10.21 7.99
C LYS A 45 9.08 -9.64 6.84
N PRO A 46 8.00 -10.30 6.43
CA PRO A 46 7.11 -9.76 5.41
C PRO A 46 6.31 -8.57 5.98
N PHE A 47 6.47 -7.40 5.40
CA PHE A 47 5.79 -6.19 5.86
C PHE A 47 4.27 -6.28 5.74
N LEU A 48 3.78 -6.88 4.65
CA LEU A 48 2.35 -7.01 4.35
C LEU A 48 1.66 -8.15 5.13
N SER A 49 2.38 -8.83 6.03
CA SER A 49 1.77 -9.82 6.93
C SER A 49 0.79 -9.16 7.90
N LYS A 50 -0.14 -9.98 8.43
CA LYS A 50 -1.11 -9.53 9.44
C LYS A 50 -0.52 -9.37 10.85
N GLU A 51 0.74 -9.70 11.02
CA GLU A 51 1.43 -9.59 12.30
C GLU A 51 1.55 -8.12 12.72
N ALA A 52 1.25 -7.86 14.00
CA ALA A 52 1.41 -6.53 14.57
C ALA A 52 2.89 -6.13 14.59
N LYS A 53 3.19 -4.93 14.11
CA LYS A 53 4.53 -4.38 14.12
C LYS A 53 4.79 -3.66 15.44
N THR A 54 5.97 -3.87 15.99
CA THR A 54 6.43 -3.14 17.16
C THR A 54 6.63 -1.66 16.85
N MET A 55 6.68 -0.81 17.86
CA MET A 55 6.96 0.62 17.68
C MET A 55 8.29 0.86 16.95
N ALA A 56 9.33 0.11 17.28
CA ALA A 56 10.63 0.21 16.62
C ALA A 56 10.56 -0.14 15.14
N GLU A 57 9.79 -1.18 14.76
CA GLU A 57 9.55 -1.57 13.38
C GLU A 57 8.77 -0.50 12.60
N GLN A 58 7.78 0.15 13.24
CA GLN A 58 7.01 1.23 12.64
C GLN A 58 7.86 2.47 12.40
N ILE A 59 8.63 2.91 13.38
CA ILE A 59 9.55 4.05 13.27
C ILE A 59 10.60 3.79 12.17
N ASP A 60 11.15 2.58 12.14
CA ASP A 60 12.13 2.22 11.13
C ASP A 60 11.50 2.18 9.71
N TYR A 61 10.22 1.82 9.61
CA TYR A 61 9.52 1.92 8.33
C TYR A 61 9.36 3.36 7.86
N VAL A 62 9.05 4.30 8.76
CA VAL A 62 9.03 5.75 8.43
C VAL A 62 10.40 6.19 7.92
N ARG A 63 11.49 5.70 8.53
CA ARG A 63 12.86 5.94 8.05
C ARG A 63 13.07 5.41 6.62
N CYS A 64 12.61 4.19 6.33
CA CYS A 64 12.69 3.61 4.98
C CYS A 64 11.88 4.38 3.94
N MET A 65 10.74 4.98 4.35
CA MET A 65 9.88 5.82 3.50
C MET A 65 10.46 7.21 3.23
N THR A 66 11.42 7.66 4.03
CA THR A 66 11.92 9.04 3.98
C THR A 66 12.75 9.29 2.73
N LEU A 67 12.36 10.31 1.97
CA LEU A 67 13.03 10.78 0.76
C LEU A 67 13.91 12.00 1.01
N THR A 68 13.64 12.74 2.09
CA THR A 68 14.42 13.93 2.46
C THR A 68 15.85 13.53 2.79
N GLN A 69 16.83 14.26 2.25
CA GLN A 69 18.24 14.03 2.51
C GLN A 69 18.75 14.85 3.69
N ASN A 70 19.89 14.46 4.26
CA ASN A 70 20.58 15.17 5.35
C ASN A 70 19.71 15.43 6.57
N ILE A 71 18.94 14.42 6.99
CA ILE A 71 18.09 14.48 8.16
C ILE A 71 18.88 14.05 9.39
N ASP A 72 18.68 14.77 10.49
CA ASP A 72 19.16 14.33 11.79
C ASP A 72 18.48 12.99 12.17
N PRO A 73 19.23 11.92 12.43
CA PRO A 73 18.66 10.63 12.83
C PRO A 73 17.75 10.72 14.07
N ASN A 74 17.95 11.71 14.91
CA ASN A 74 17.16 11.91 16.14
C ASN A 74 15.72 12.37 15.83
N VAL A 75 15.43 12.88 14.62
CA VAL A 75 14.06 13.29 14.23
C VAL A 75 13.05 12.16 14.40
N TYR A 76 13.48 10.91 14.21
CA TYR A 76 12.58 9.77 14.31
C TYR A 76 12.18 9.43 15.76
N THR A 77 12.93 9.86 16.75
CA THR A 77 12.58 9.70 18.17
C THR A 77 11.52 10.70 18.62
N ALA A 78 11.38 11.81 17.88
CA ALA A 78 10.38 12.87 18.14
C ALA A 78 9.05 12.62 17.40
N LEU A 79 8.86 11.45 16.77
CA LEU A 79 7.60 11.10 16.11
C LEU A 79 6.50 10.87 17.16
N THR A 80 5.48 11.72 17.14
CA THR A 80 4.31 11.59 18.02
C THR A 80 3.35 10.53 17.50
N PRO A 81 2.49 9.95 18.38
CA PRO A 81 1.44 9.03 17.95
C PRO A 81 0.52 9.60 16.86
N GLU A 82 0.25 10.92 16.90
CA GLU A 82 -0.56 11.61 15.90
C GLU A 82 0.11 11.64 14.52
N LEU A 83 1.43 11.85 14.48
CA LEU A 83 2.19 11.81 13.23
C LEU A 83 2.24 10.38 12.68
N LEU A 84 2.41 9.37 13.55
CA LEU A 84 2.34 7.97 13.13
C LEU A 84 0.96 7.59 12.62
N ALA A 85 -0.12 8.09 13.22
CA ALA A 85 -1.48 7.89 12.71
C ALA A 85 -1.66 8.49 11.31
N LYS A 86 -1.12 9.68 11.04
CA LYS A 86 -1.12 10.29 9.69
C LYS A 86 -0.34 9.44 8.68
N VAL A 87 0.81 8.90 9.09
CA VAL A 87 1.61 8.00 8.25
C VAL A 87 0.85 6.72 7.94
N ASN A 88 0.21 6.11 8.94
CA ASN A 88 -0.59 4.90 8.75
C ASN A 88 -1.78 5.15 7.82
N ALA A 89 -2.50 6.26 7.99
CA ALA A 89 -3.57 6.65 7.08
C ALA A 89 -3.09 6.81 5.63
N TYR A 90 -1.88 7.36 5.44
CA TYR A 90 -1.27 7.46 4.11
C TYR A 90 -0.88 6.10 3.53
N ILE A 91 -0.35 5.18 4.35
CA ILE A 91 -0.02 3.81 3.93
C ILE A 91 -1.28 3.06 3.45
N GLU A 92 -2.40 3.26 4.12
CA GLU A 92 -3.68 2.61 3.82
C GLU A 92 -4.43 3.24 2.65
N ASP A 93 -4.05 4.46 2.23
CA ASP A 93 -4.72 5.15 1.12
C ASP A 93 -4.59 4.34 -0.18
N PRO A 94 -5.69 4.05 -0.89
CA PRO A 94 -5.64 3.32 -2.15
C PRO A 94 -4.90 4.07 -3.27
N MET A 95 -4.80 5.41 -3.21
CA MET A 95 -4.10 6.28 -4.17
C MET A 95 -4.43 5.99 -5.65
N THR A 96 -5.64 5.51 -5.91
CA THR A 96 -6.10 5.12 -7.23
C THR A 96 -7.59 5.40 -7.42
N ALA A 97 -7.99 5.77 -8.65
CA ALA A 97 -9.38 5.88 -9.05
C ALA A 97 -9.96 4.54 -9.53
N THR A 98 -9.10 3.52 -9.74
CA THR A 98 -9.54 2.22 -10.24
C THR A 98 -10.23 1.44 -9.13
N THR A 99 -11.46 1.03 -9.39
CA THR A 99 -12.22 0.15 -8.51
C THR A 99 -12.46 -1.18 -9.21
N PHE A 100 -12.24 -2.27 -8.51
CA PHE A 100 -12.59 -3.60 -9.02
C PHE A 100 -13.98 -3.97 -8.52
N ALA A 101 -14.84 -4.45 -9.44
CA ALA A 101 -16.08 -5.10 -9.02
C ALA A 101 -15.72 -6.24 -8.06
N ARG A 102 -16.52 -6.39 -7.00
CA ARG A 102 -16.28 -7.38 -5.94
C ARG A 102 -16.26 -8.79 -6.57
N GLN A 103 -15.10 -9.25 -6.97
CA GLN A 103 -14.93 -10.64 -7.42
C GLN A 103 -15.25 -11.55 -6.24
N LYS A 104 -15.97 -12.66 -6.51
CA LYS A 104 -16.13 -13.74 -5.52
C LYS A 104 -14.75 -14.03 -4.96
N ARG A 105 -14.59 -13.88 -3.63
CA ARG A 105 -13.31 -14.03 -2.94
C ARG A 105 -12.63 -15.31 -3.42
N ARG A 106 -11.49 -15.17 -4.09
CA ARG A 106 -10.59 -16.31 -4.24
C ARG A 106 -10.24 -16.78 -2.83
N PRO A 107 -10.11 -18.10 -2.60
CA PRO A 107 -9.61 -18.57 -1.32
C PRO A 107 -8.31 -17.82 -1.01
N PRO A 108 -8.08 -17.40 0.24
CA PRO A 108 -6.88 -16.65 0.59
C PRO A 108 -5.67 -17.50 0.16
N SER A 109 -4.81 -16.91 -0.67
CA SER A 109 -3.53 -17.52 -0.99
C SER A 109 -2.79 -17.74 0.33
N ARG A 110 -2.20 -18.92 0.51
CA ARG A 110 -1.30 -19.20 1.65
C ARG A 110 0.03 -18.46 1.51
N GLU A 111 0.28 -17.90 0.35
CA GLU A 111 1.51 -17.18 0.05
C GLU A 111 1.47 -15.80 0.67
N VAL A 112 2.46 -15.50 1.48
CA VAL A 112 2.64 -14.17 2.06
C VAL A 112 3.37 -13.31 1.02
N VAL A 113 2.74 -12.20 0.64
CA VAL A 113 3.29 -11.29 -0.37
C VAL A 113 4.47 -10.52 0.23
N THR A 114 5.64 -10.65 -0.41
CA THR A 114 6.87 -9.90 -0.08
C THR A 114 7.26 -8.97 -1.22
N SER A 115 8.23 -8.10 -0.99
CA SER A 115 8.76 -7.20 -2.02
C SER A 115 9.28 -7.95 -3.24
N GLU A 116 9.95 -9.11 -3.04
CA GLU A 116 10.47 -9.94 -4.13
C GLU A 116 9.36 -10.50 -5.02
N ILE A 117 8.25 -10.91 -4.42
CA ILE A 117 7.08 -11.40 -5.18
C ILE A 117 6.48 -10.25 -6.00
N ILE A 118 6.44 -9.04 -5.45
CA ILE A 118 5.94 -7.87 -6.20
C ILE A 118 6.89 -7.53 -7.35
N TYR A 119 8.21 -7.57 -7.16
CA TYR A 119 9.18 -7.42 -8.24
C TYR A 119 9.04 -8.51 -9.32
N TYR A 120 8.82 -9.77 -8.91
CA TYR A 120 8.52 -10.84 -9.85
C TYR A 120 7.27 -10.53 -10.69
N TRP A 121 6.18 -10.05 -10.08
CA TRP A 121 4.99 -9.64 -10.84
C TRP A 121 5.26 -8.47 -11.77
N MET A 122 6.07 -7.50 -11.38
CA MET A 122 6.46 -6.39 -12.27
C MET A 122 7.18 -6.92 -13.51
N ILE A 123 8.13 -7.84 -13.33
CA ILE A 123 8.85 -8.48 -14.45
C ILE A 123 7.90 -9.27 -15.33
N PHE A 124 7.04 -10.08 -14.73
CA PHE A 124 6.09 -10.93 -15.44
C PHE A 124 5.11 -10.13 -16.31
N TYR A 125 4.60 -9.01 -15.80
CA TYR A 125 3.70 -8.12 -16.54
C TYR A 125 4.42 -7.04 -17.33
N GLN A 126 5.74 -7.06 -17.43
CA GLN A 126 6.57 -6.08 -18.12
C GLN A 126 6.30 -4.63 -17.65
N ILE A 127 6.06 -4.46 -16.34
CA ILE A 127 5.86 -3.15 -15.74
C ILE A 127 7.22 -2.46 -15.58
N PRO A 128 7.38 -1.21 -16.07
CA PRO A 128 8.63 -0.47 -15.94
C PRO A 128 9.09 -0.35 -14.49
N PHE A 129 10.40 -0.50 -14.23
CA PHE A 129 10.94 -0.43 -12.87
C PHE A 129 10.77 0.94 -12.21
N GLU A 130 10.58 2.01 -12.98
CA GLU A 130 10.27 3.34 -12.45
C GLU A 130 9.01 3.32 -11.57
N CYS A 131 8.06 2.41 -11.83
CA CYS A 131 6.84 2.24 -11.05
C CYS A 131 7.10 1.75 -9.61
N GLN A 132 8.28 1.21 -9.30
CA GLN A 132 8.67 0.83 -7.93
C GLN A 132 8.67 2.02 -6.95
N LYS A 133 8.80 3.26 -7.48
CA LYS A 133 8.78 4.51 -6.71
C LYS A 133 7.37 5.05 -6.48
N TRP A 134 6.35 4.48 -7.13
CA TRP A 134 4.98 4.88 -6.91
C TRP A 134 4.50 4.45 -5.52
N HIS A 135 3.38 5.05 -5.09
CA HIS A 135 2.68 4.54 -3.92
C HIS A 135 2.35 3.05 -4.12
N LEU A 136 2.65 2.22 -3.11
CA LEU A 136 2.58 0.77 -3.22
C LEU A 136 1.18 0.28 -3.63
N ASN A 137 0.13 0.83 -3.01
CA ASN A 137 -1.25 0.46 -3.32
C ASN A 137 -1.61 0.77 -4.79
N ARG A 138 -1.08 1.86 -5.35
CA ARG A 138 -1.24 2.19 -6.76
C ARG A 138 -0.53 1.18 -7.66
N LEU A 139 0.69 0.76 -7.29
CA LEU A 139 1.44 -0.27 -8.02
C LEU A 139 0.70 -1.62 -7.96
N LEU A 140 0.24 -2.04 -6.78
CA LEU A 140 -0.54 -3.27 -6.63
C LEU A 140 -1.85 -3.22 -7.43
N THR A 141 -2.48 -2.06 -7.53
CA THR A 141 -3.65 -1.87 -8.39
C THR A 141 -3.29 -2.07 -9.86
N LEU A 142 -2.16 -1.52 -10.33
CA LEU A 142 -1.70 -1.73 -11.70
C LEU A 142 -1.46 -3.22 -12.00
N ILE A 143 -0.78 -3.94 -11.09
CA ILE A 143 -0.56 -5.38 -11.19
C ILE A 143 -1.89 -6.13 -11.30
N ASN A 144 -2.87 -5.80 -10.47
CA ASN A 144 -4.21 -6.39 -10.52
C ASN A 144 -4.95 -6.09 -11.84
N VAL A 145 -4.76 -4.91 -12.42
CA VAL A 145 -5.29 -4.57 -13.75
C VAL A 145 -4.64 -5.45 -14.81
N CYS A 146 -3.31 -5.60 -14.79
CA CYS A 146 -2.58 -6.46 -15.72
C CYS A 146 -3.05 -7.92 -15.60
N ASP A 147 -3.18 -8.45 -14.37
CA ASP A 147 -3.69 -9.81 -14.13
C ASP A 147 -5.10 -9.98 -14.68
N SER A 148 -6.01 -9.05 -14.40
CA SER A 148 -7.40 -9.13 -14.87
C SER A 148 -7.53 -9.05 -16.38
N LYS A 149 -6.62 -8.33 -17.05
CA LYS A 149 -6.60 -8.20 -18.50
C LYS A 149 -5.88 -9.35 -19.22
N SER A 150 -4.90 -9.97 -18.58
CA SER A 150 -4.19 -11.15 -19.10
C SER A 150 -5.04 -12.43 -19.02
N GLN A 151 -5.99 -12.47 -18.09
CA GLN A 151 -6.94 -13.57 -18.02
C GLN A 151 -7.93 -13.47 -19.18
N SER A 152 -7.92 -14.45 -20.08
CA SER A 152 -8.97 -14.59 -21.10
C SER A 152 -10.34 -14.53 -20.42
N PRO A 153 -11.35 -13.86 -21.03
CA PRO A 153 -12.68 -13.79 -20.45
C PRO A 153 -13.17 -15.23 -20.16
N ARG A 154 -13.35 -15.51 -18.88
CA ARG A 154 -13.79 -16.83 -18.43
C ARG A 154 -15.14 -17.09 -19.09
N LYS A 155 -15.19 -18.03 -20.05
CA LYS A 155 -16.45 -18.42 -20.66
C LYS A 155 -17.39 -18.85 -19.54
N MET A 156 -18.43 -18.07 -19.32
CA MET A 156 -19.47 -18.40 -18.35
C MET A 156 -20.10 -19.73 -18.74
N PRO A 157 -20.26 -20.68 -17.82
CA PRO A 157 -20.98 -21.92 -18.13
C PRO A 157 -22.33 -21.61 -18.78
N ALA A 158 -22.72 -22.34 -19.81
CA ALA A 158 -23.95 -22.08 -20.57
C ALA A 158 -25.19 -22.00 -19.66
N SER A 159 -25.23 -22.82 -18.61
CA SER A 159 -26.30 -22.80 -17.58
C SER A 159 -26.36 -21.48 -16.82
N GLU A 160 -25.21 -20.93 -16.43
CA GLU A 160 -25.10 -19.68 -15.68
C GLU A 160 -25.44 -18.47 -16.57
N ALA A 161 -24.99 -18.48 -17.83
CA ALA A 161 -25.35 -17.47 -18.82
C ALA A 161 -26.85 -17.45 -19.11
N LEU A 162 -27.48 -18.64 -19.18
CA LEU A 162 -28.91 -18.77 -19.38
C LEU A 162 -29.70 -18.28 -18.16
N ALA A 163 -29.27 -18.60 -16.95
CA ALA A 163 -29.86 -18.12 -15.71
C ALA A 163 -29.80 -16.58 -15.60
N GLN A 164 -28.65 -15.99 -15.92
CA GLN A 164 -28.48 -14.54 -15.92
C GLN A 164 -29.37 -13.84 -16.97
N ARG A 165 -29.47 -14.39 -18.18
CA ARG A 165 -30.39 -13.89 -19.20
C ARG A 165 -31.85 -13.95 -18.76
N ARG A 166 -32.26 -15.06 -18.14
CA ARG A 166 -33.62 -15.21 -17.59
C ARG A 166 -33.90 -14.16 -16.50
N ALA A 167 -32.96 -13.95 -15.57
CA ALA A 167 -33.07 -12.95 -14.52
C ALA A 167 -33.17 -11.52 -15.07
N LEU A 168 -32.33 -11.16 -16.05
CA LEU A 168 -32.38 -9.86 -16.73
C LEU A 168 -33.69 -9.64 -17.46
N ASN A 169 -34.19 -10.67 -18.18
CA ASN A 169 -35.45 -10.56 -18.90
C ASN A 169 -36.63 -10.46 -17.92
N ALA A 170 -36.61 -11.18 -16.81
CA ALA A 170 -37.63 -11.06 -15.77
C ALA A 170 -37.64 -9.64 -15.16
N ALA A 171 -36.46 -9.08 -14.85
CA ALA A 171 -36.34 -7.72 -14.35
C ALA A 171 -36.84 -6.67 -15.37
N ARG A 172 -36.55 -6.84 -16.66
CA ARG A 172 -37.04 -5.97 -17.73
C ARG A 172 -38.56 -6.03 -17.87
N ARG A 173 -39.14 -7.25 -17.88
CA ARG A 173 -40.61 -7.45 -17.91
C ARG A 173 -41.32 -6.76 -16.73
N LYS A 174 -40.73 -6.93 -15.53
CA LYS A 174 -41.29 -6.28 -14.31
C LYS A 174 -41.20 -4.75 -14.44
N ARG A 175 -40.10 -4.20 -14.98
CA ARG A 175 -39.96 -2.75 -15.14
C ARG A 175 -40.85 -2.15 -16.22
N LEU A 176 -41.08 -2.89 -17.30
CA LEU A 176 -41.88 -2.44 -18.44
C LEU A 176 -43.35 -2.89 -18.35
N ASN A 177 -43.75 -3.62 -17.29
CA ASN A 177 -45.08 -4.18 -17.07
C ASN A 177 -45.62 -4.97 -18.29
N THR A 178 -44.72 -5.74 -18.95
CA THR A 178 -45.05 -6.53 -20.15
C THR A 178 -45.07 -8.03 -19.81
N ARG A 179 -46.01 -8.78 -20.45
CA ARG A 179 -46.16 -10.24 -20.30
C ARG A 179 -45.48 -11.05 -21.40
N GLY A 180 -44.94 -10.40 -22.43
CA GLY A 180 -44.32 -11.01 -23.61
C GLY A 180 -42.96 -11.60 -23.43
#